data_5ec8aa4291826da7b3516607663e36ac
#
_entry.id   5ec8aa4291826da7b3516607663e36ac
#
_cell.length_a   1.000
_cell.length_b   1.000
_cell.length_c   1.000
_cell.angle_alpha   90.00
_cell.angle_beta   90.00
_cell.angle_gamma   90.00
#
_symmetry.space_group_name_H-M   'P 1'
#
loop_
_entity.id
_entity.type
_entity.pdbx_description
1 polymer ?
#
loop_
_entity_poly.entity_id
_entity_poly.type
_entity_poly.pdbx_seq_one_letter_code
_entity_poly.pdbx_strand_id
1 'polypeptide(L)'
;AYDYRQECGESYAVSVIGQPPLNGSKLALWIMLQSEVVARPLPNGLLAVERPNHTHLWLGSAVAHSESSYSQTKDLLQEYDRQLFAQHCTLADHCVRTWFFVQNVDVNYAGVVEGRNWVFDQIGLTSQTHFIASTGIDGRNADPRISVQMDAYSVQGLMSEQIQYLYAPEWLNPTYEY
;
A
#
# COMPACT_ATOMS: atom_id res chain seq x y z
N ALA A 1 -20.43 -9.23 -4.20
CA ALA A 1 -19.64 -8.52 -3.18
C ALA A 1 -20.25 -7.15 -2.99
N TYR A 2 -20.57 -6.80 -1.77
CA TYR A 2 -21.19 -5.53 -1.40
C TYR A 2 -20.13 -4.43 -1.56
N ASP A 3 -20.43 -3.38 -2.30
CA ASP A 3 -19.48 -2.28 -2.48
C ASP A 3 -19.66 -1.28 -1.32
N TYR A 4 -18.92 -1.52 -0.24
CA TYR A 4 -18.91 -0.64 0.92
C TYR A 4 -18.49 0.80 0.59
N ARG A 5 -17.78 1.02 -0.52
CA ARG A 5 -17.40 2.37 -0.96
C ARG A 5 -18.61 3.22 -1.33
N GLN A 6 -19.66 2.60 -1.87
CA GLN A 6 -20.90 3.32 -2.24
C GLN A 6 -21.71 3.78 -1.02
N GLU A 7 -21.66 3.06 0.09
CA GLU A 7 -22.40 3.44 1.30
C GLU A 7 -21.65 4.36 2.24
N CYS A 8 -20.33 4.19 2.37
CA CYS A 8 -19.53 5.02 3.28
C CYS A 8 -19.19 6.40 2.69
N GLY A 9 -19.53 6.67 1.43
CA GLY A 9 -19.13 7.87 0.73
C GLY A 9 -17.63 7.92 0.44
N GLU A 10 -17.18 8.98 -0.23
CA GLU A 10 -15.80 9.14 -0.66
C GLU A 10 -14.83 9.61 0.47
N SER A 11 -15.34 9.80 1.70
CA SER A 11 -14.57 10.40 2.81
C SER A 11 -13.65 9.44 3.55
N TYR A 12 -13.54 8.19 3.08
CA TYR A 12 -12.75 7.13 3.74
C TYR A 12 -11.90 6.36 2.75
N ALA A 13 -10.67 6.00 3.14
CA ALA A 13 -9.93 4.94 2.47
C ALA A 13 -10.42 3.60 3.05
N VAL A 14 -10.92 2.72 2.19
CA VAL A 14 -11.45 1.41 2.59
C VAL A 14 -10.73 0.31 1.84
N SER A 15 -10.32 -0.71 2.58
CA SER A 15 -9.79 -1.96 2.02
C SER A 15 -10.65 -3.14 2.46
N VAL A 16 -11.03 -3.99 1.53
CA VAL A 16 -11.80 -5.22 1.79
C VAL A 16 -10.99 -6.41 1.31
N ILE A 17 -10.63 -7.28 2.26
CA ILE A 17 -9.74 -8.42 2.03
C ILE A 17 -10.48 -9.72 2.33
N GLY A 18 -10.47 -10.64 1.40
CA GLY A 18 -10.97 -12.00 1.59
C GLY A 18 -9.95 -12.85 2.36
N GLN A 19 -9.94 -12.72 3.68
CA GLN A 19 -9.11 -13.50 4.60
C GLN A 19 -9.93 -13.92 5.80
N PRO A 20 -9.98 -15.21 6.15
CA PRO A 20 -10.76 -15.65 7.32
C PRO A 20 -10.10 -15.17 8.62
N PRO A 21 -10.84 -14.51 9.52
CA PRO A 21 -10.33 -14.16 10.84
C PRO A 21 -9.95 -15.40 11.66
N LEU A 22 -8.81 -15.34 12.38
CA LEU A 22 -8.26 -16.47 13.14
C LEU A 22 -9.15 -16.95 14.29
N ASN A 23 -10.01 -16.08 14.81
CA ASN A 23 -10.93 -16.41 15.92
C ASN A 23 -12.22 -17.10 15.46
N GLY A 24 -12.34 -17.45 14.18
CA GLY A 24 -13.51 -18.12 13.62
C GLY A 24 -14.71 -17.18 13.36
N SER A 25 -14.57 -15.87 13.59
CA SER A 25 -15.60 -14.90 13.18
C SER A 25 -15.68 -14.81 11.65
N LYS A 26 -16.81 -14.32 11.14
CA LYS A 26 -17.00 -14.13 9.69
C LYS A 26 -16.41 -12.82 9.16
N LEU A 27 -16.17 -11.88 10.07
CA LEU A 27 -15.70 -10.53 9.76
C LEU A 27 -14.77 -10.07 10.87
N ALA A 28 -13.67 -9.43 10.50
CA ALA A 28 -12.86 -8.60 11.37
C ALA A 28 -12.80 -7.19 10.78
N LEU A 29 -12.88 -6.18 11.63
CA LEU A 29 -12.82 -4.78 11.24
C LEU A 29 -11.66 -4.10 11.96
N TRP A 30 -10.79 -3.46 11.20
CA TRP A 30 -9.76 -2.56 11.71
C TRP A 30 -10.11 -1.13 11.27
N ILE A 31 -10.09 -0.18 12.19
CA ILE A 31 -10.45 1.21 11.93
C ILE A 31 -9.37 2.12 12.50
N MET A 32 -8.93 3.10 11.72
CA MET A 32 -8.15 4.23 12.19
C MET A 32 -9.03 5.47 12.20
N LEU A 33 -9.20 6.07 13.38
CA LEU A 33 -9.95 7.30 13.57
C LEU A 33 -8.98 8.45 13.86
N GLN A 34 -9.21 9.58 13.20
CA GLN A 34 -8.43 10.81 13.43
C GLN A 34 -9.38 11.96 13.70
N SER A 35 -9.09 12.76 14.73
CA SER A 35 -9.80 14.00 15.06
C SER A 35 -9.04 15.22 14.53
N GLU A 36 -9.77 16.32 14.37
CA GLU A 36 -9.20 17.62 13.99
C GLU A 36 -8.44 17.57 12.63
N VAL A 37 -9.03 16.89 11.66
CA VAL A 37 -8.47 16.74 10.31
C VAL A 37 -9.51 17.10 9.26
N VAL A 38 -9.04 17.46 8.08
CA VAL A 38 -9.87 17.58 6.87
C VAL A 38 -9.56 16.39 5.96
N ALA A 39 -10.56 15.54 5.73
CA ALA A 39 -10.45 14.42 4.80
C ALA A 39 -10.96 14.85 3.42
N ARG A 40 -10.13 14.65 2.40
CA ARG A 40 -10.46 15.00 1.01
C ARG A 40 -10.17 13.82 0.10
N PRO A 41 -11.20 13.24 -0.54
CA PRO A 41 -11.01 12.21 -1.54
C PRO A 41 -10.26 12.77 -2.75
N LEU A 42 -9.35 11.98 -3.26
CA LEU A 42 -8.57 12.23 -4.47
C LEU A 42 -8.92 11.19 -5.53
N PRO A 43 -8.61 11.43 -6.80
CA PRO A 43 -8.84 10.46 -7.87
C PRO A 43 -8.24 9.08 -7.56
N ASN A 44 -8.86 8.03 -8.11
CA ASN A 44 -8.38 6.65 -8.06
C ASN A 44 -8.28 6.03 -6.65
N GLY A 45 -9.11 6.48 -5.70
CA GLY A 45 -9.20 5.88 -4.37
C GLY A 45 -8.17 6.35 -3.37
N LEU A 46 -7.36 7.34 -3.72
CA LEU A 46 -6.46 8.00 -2.78
C LEU A 46 -7.26 8.96 -1.87
N LEU A 47 -6.97 8.97 -0.58
CA LEU A 47 -7.55 9.86 0.41
C LEU A 47 -6.46 10.73 1.02
N ALA A 48 -6.62 12.05 0.91
CA ALA A 48 -5.81 13.02 1.66
C ALA A 48 -6.46 13.34 3.00
N VAL A 49 -5.69 13.27 4.08
CA VAL A 49 -6.09 13.66 5.43
C VAL A 49 -5.15 14.76 5.88
N GLU A 50 -5.64 15.98 5.81
CA GLU A 50 -4.86 17.20 5.99
C GLU A 50 -4.72 17.57 7.46
N ARG A 51 -3.50 17.91 7.85
CA ARG A 51 -3.12 18.50 9.14
C ARG A 51 -2.34 19.80 8.91
N PRO A 52 -2.15 20.63 9.93
CA PRO A 52 -1.50 21.94 9.76
C PRO A 52 -0.12 21.90 9.10
N ASN A 53 0.67 20.87 9.33
CA ASN A 53 2.07 20.80 8.88
C ASN A 53 2.37 19.66 7.92
N HIS A 54 1.43 18.74 7.69
CA HIS A 54 1.64 17.58 6.82
C HIS A 54 0.29 17.01 6.38
N THR A 55 0.31 16.21 5.33
CA THR A 55 -0.87 15.52 4.83
C THR A 55 -0.60 14.03 4.77
N HIS A 56 -1.47 13.22 5.37
CA HIS A 56 -1.48 11.79 5.21
C HIS A 56 -2.19 11.42 3.91
N LEU A 57 -1.59 10.54 3.12
CA LEU A 57 -2.15 10.03 1.88
C LEU A 57 -2.39 8.52 2.03
N TRP A 58 -3.65 8.12 1.99
CA TRP A 58 -4.08 6.73 2.17
C TRP A 58 -4.65 6.17 0.87
N LEU A 59 -4.11 5.05 0.43
CA LEU A 59 -4.64 4.27 -0.67
C LEU A 59 -5.19 2.95 -0.13
N GLY A 60 -6.43 2.62 -0.46
CA GLY A 60 -7.06 1.35 -0.08
C GLY A 60 -7.59 0.58 -1.27
N SER A 61 -7.47 -0.75 -1.22
CA SER A 61 -8.00 -1.68 -2.23
C SER A 61 -7.56 -1.40 -3.67
N ALA A 62 -6.34 -0.94 -3.87
CA ALA A 62 -5.80 -0.77 -5.23
C ALA A 62 -5.63 -2.13 -5.91
N VAL A 63 -6.06 -2.23 -7.17
CA VAL A 63 -5.95 -3.44 -7.99
C VAL A 63 -5.48 -3.10 -9.40
N ALA A 64 -4.80 -4.05 -10.04
CA ALA A 64 -4.44 -4.00 -11.44
C ALA A 64 -4.96 -5.26 -12.16
N HIS A 65 -5.24 -5.14 -13.46
CA HIS A 65 -5.87 -6.22 -14.25
C HIS A 65 -4.90 -6.92 -15.22
N SER A 66 -3.60 -6.79 -14.96
CA SER A 66 -2.55 -7.48 -15.74
C SER A 66 -2.54 -8.98 -15.46
N GLU A 67 -1.88 -9.75 -16.31
CA GLU A 67 -2.01 -11.22 -16.36
C GLU A 67 -1.37 -11.96 -15.19
N SER A 68 -0.33 -11.41 -14.55
CA SER A 68 0.47 -12.10 -13.52
C SER A 68 0.63 -11.25 -12.26
N SER A 69 0.95 -11.88 -11.12
CA SER A 69 1.29 -11.18 -9.88
C SER A 69 2.47 -10.22 -10.06
N TYR A 70 3.44 -10.56 -10.90
CA TYR A 70 4.54 -9.67 -11.29
C TYR A 70 4.03 -8.39 -11.96
N SER A 71 3.28 -8.54 -13.05
CA SER A 71 2.76 -7.38 -13.80
C SER A 71 1.75 -6.57 -12.99
N GLN A 72 0.87 -7.22 -12.22
CA GLN A 72 -0.05 -6.53 -11.32
C GLN A 72 0.69 -5.69 -10.28
N THR A 73 1.73 -6.22 -9.65
CA THR A 73 2.54 -5.48 -8.66
C THR A 73 3.26 -4.28 -9.28
N LYS A 74 3.84 -4.48 -10.46
CA LYS A 74 4.45 -3.37 -11.21
C LYS A 74 3.46 -2.24 -11.47
N ASP A 75 2.33 -2.60 -12.07
CA ASP A 75 1.32 -1.62 -12.46
C ASP A 75 0.74 -0.89 -11.24
N LEU A 76 0.52 -1.60 -10.11
CA LEU A 76 0.07 -1.01 -8.86
C LEU A 76 1.05 0.04 -8.32
N LEU A 77 2.33 -0.30 -8.25
CA LEU A 77 3.35 0.62 -7.73
C LEU A 77 3.58 1.81 -8.67
N GLN A 78 3.59 1.59 -9.99
CA GLN A 78 3.74 2.66 -10.97
C GLN A 78 2.52 3.60 -10.98
N GLU A 79 1.31 3.05 -10.88
CA GLU A 79 0.09 3.84 -10.77
C GLU A 79 0.08 4.66 -9.48
N TYR A 80 0.49 4.06 -8.36
CA TYR A 80 0.57 4.76 -7.09
C TYR A 80 1.61 5.89 -7.12
N ASP A 81 2.79 5.66 -7.69
CA ASP A 81 3.80 6.72 -7.87
C ASP A 81 3.26 7.87 -8.73
N ARG A 82 2.52 7.56 -9.80
CA ARG A 82 1.86 8.57 -10.62
C ARG A 82 0.81 9.38 -9.85
N GLN A 83 0.05 8.74 -8.97
CA GLN A 83 -0.93 9.42 -8.09
C GLN A 83 -0.22 10.32 -7.08
N LEU A 84 0.86 9.84 -6.49
CA LEU A 84 1.70 10.62 -5.58
C LEU A 84 2.31 11.84 -6.29
N PHE A 85 2.79 11.66 -7.52
CA PHE A 85 3.35 12.76 -8.32
C PHE A 85 2.33 13.88 -8.56
N ALA A 86 1.06 13.55 -8.77
CA ALA A 86 -0.03 14.53 -8.87
C ALA A 86 -0.26 15.31 -7.56
N GLN A 87 0.26 14.83 -6.44
CA GLN A 87 0.25 15.48 -5.14
C GLN A 87 1.63 16.07 -4.76
N HIS A 88 2.54 16.24 -5.74
CA HIS A 88 3.92 16.67 -5.51
C HIS A 88 4.72 15.76 -4.57
N CYS A 89 4.43 14.47 -4.60
CA CYS A 89 5.09 13.43 -3.83
C CYS A 89 5.70 12.39 -4.79
N THR A 90 6.59 11.54 -4.26
CA THR A 90 7.14 10.38 -4.96
C THR A 90 6.97 9.14 -4.11
N LEU A 91 6.96 7.99 -4.74
CA LEU A 91 6.96 6.71 -4.03
C LEU A 91 8.23 6.55 -3.18
N ALA A 92 9.39 6.97 -3.72
CA ALA A 92 10.67 6.84 -3.05
C ALA A 92 10.77 7.67 -1.76
N ASP A 93 10.34 8.95 -1.79
CA ASP A 93 10.61 9.88 -0.69
C ASP A 93 9.45 10.00 0.31
N HIS A 94 8.24 9.65 -0.10
CA HIS A 94 7.04 9.94 0.70
C HIS A 94 6.28 8.71 1.14
N CYS A 95 6.48 7.54 0.50
CA CYS A 95 5.80 6.32 0.89
C CYS A 95 6.42 5.74 2.16
N VAL A 96 5.59 5.62 3.19
CA VAL A 96 5.99 5.06 4.49
C VAL A 96 5.80 3.55 4.51
N ARG A 97 4.69 3.08 3.93
CA ARG A 97 4.34 1.67 4.02
C ARG A 97 3.43 1.19 2.89
N THR A 98 3.64 -0.04 2.47
CA THR A 98 2.75 -0.80 1.58
C THR A 98 2.31 -2.11 2.24
N TRP A 99 1.09 -2.55 1.93
CA TRP A 99 0.56 -3.88 2.26
C TRP A 99 0.12 -4.54 0.97
N PHE A 100 0.67 -5.72 0.69
CA PHE A 100 0.27 -6.55 -0.43
C PHE A 100 -0.53 -7.74 0.08
N PHE A 101 -1.78 -7.84 -0.37
CA PHE A 101 -2.65 -8.97 -0.12
C PHE A 101 -2.58 -9.87 -1.35
N VAL A 102 -1.98 -11.04 -1.17
CA VAL A 102 -1.58 -11.92 -2.26
C VAL A 102 -2.42 -13.18 -2.24
N GLN A 103 -3.19 -13.40 -3.29
CA GLN A 103 -3.97 -14.63 -3.45
C GLN A 103 -3.03 -15.82 -3.67
N ASN A 104 -3.23 -16.91 -2.91
CA ASN A 104 -2.36 -18.09 -2.96
C ASN A 104 -0.88 -17.68 -2.86
N VAL A 105 -0.50 -17.16 -1.72
CA VAL A 105 0.82 -16.57 -1.46
C VAL A 105 1.98 -17.48 -1.90
N ASP A 106 1.88 -18.79 -1.68
CA ASP A 106 2.91 -19.77 -2.09
C ASP A 106 3.16 -19.80 -3.60
N VAL A 107 2.19 -19.38 -4.40
CA VAL A 107 2.28 -19.37 -5.87
C VAL A 107 2.66 -17.99 -6.41
N ASN A 108 2.06 -16.95 -5.85
CA ASN A 108 2.10 -15.61 -6.42
C ASN A 108 3.13 -14.68 -5.77
N TYR A 109 3.66 -15.00 -4.59
CA TYR A 109 4.53 -14.10 -3.84
C TYR A 109 5.87 -13.81 -4.53
N ALA A 110 6.45 -14.81 -5.20
CA ALA A 110 7.68 -14.60 -5.96
C ALA A 110 7.53 -13.50 -7.02
N GLY A 111 6.40 -13.50 -7.76
CA GLY A 111 6.10 -12.45 -8.73
C GLY A 111 5.89 -11.07 -8.08
N VAL A 112 5.31 -11.02 -6.88
CA VAL A 112 5.18 -9.75 -6.12
C VAL A 112 6.55 -9.19 -5.78
N VAL A 113 7.45 -10.00 -5.25
CA VAL A 113 8.81 -9.57 -4.89
C VAL A 113 9.57 -9.10 -6.13
N GLU A 114 9.52 -9.85 -7.22
CA GLU A 114 10.19 -9.50 -8.48
C GLU A 114 9.64 -8.20 -9.07
N GLY A 115 8.33 -8.05 -9.14
CA GLY A 115 7.68 -6.83 -9.66
C GLY A 115 7.97 -5.59 -8.80
N ARG A 116 7.95 -5.73 -7.48
CA ARG A 116 8.33 -4.67 -6.54
C ARG A 116 9.80 -4.27 -6.72
N ASN A 117 10.71 -5.23 -6.73
CA ASN A 117 12.14 -4.97 -6.86
C ASN A 117 12.44 -4.27 -8.19
N TRP A 118 11.79 -4.69 -9.27
CA TRP A 118 11.94 -4.01 -10.55
C TRP A 118 11.55 -2.52 -10.47
N VAL A 119 10.43 -2.18 -9.83
CA VAL A 119 10.01 -0.77 -9.67
C VAL A 119 10.99 -0.03 -8.76
N PHE A 120 11.39 -0.64 -7.64
CA PHE A 120 12.29 -0.02 -6.67
C PHE A 120 13.63 0.34 -7.30
N ASP A 121 14.21 -0.55 -8.11
CA ASP A 121 15.45 -0.29 -8.85
C ASP A 121 15.30 0.93 -9.78
N GLN A 122 14.15 1.08 -10.45
CA GLN A 122 13.91 2.21 -11.37
C GLN A 122 13.80 3.55 -10.65
N ILE A 123 13.36 3.58 -9.40
CA ILE A 123 13.16 4.81 -8.61
C ILE A 123 14.26 5.03 -7.56
N GLY A 124 15.31 4.21 -7.58
CA GLY A 124 16.47 4.38 -6.71
C GLY A 124 16.29 3.91 -5.26
N LEU A 125 15.30 3.08 -4.98
CA LEU A 125 15.13 2.40 -3.71
C LEU A 125 15.99 1.13 -3.69
N THR A 126 17.16 1.23 -3.09
CA THR A 126 18.17 0.17 -3.06
C THR A 126 18.76 0.02 -1.66
N SER A 127 19.58 -1.00 -1.46
CA SER A 127 20.34 -1.20 -0.21
C SER A 127 21.30 -0.04 0.13
N GLN A 128 21.57 0.85 -0.83
CA GLN A 128 22.43 2.03 -0.62
C GLN A 128 21.64 3.29 -0.25
N THR A 129 20.34 3.25 -0.37
CA THR A 129 19.43 4.35 -0.02
C THR A 129 18.57 3.96 1.18
N HIS A 130 17.35 3.57 0.94
CA HIS A 130 16.43 3.04 1.97
C HIS A 130 15.38 2.16 1.30
N PHE A 131 14.59 1.49 2.11
CA PHE A 131 13.43 0.72 1.65
C PHE A 131 12.14 1.21 2.30
N ILE A 132 11.04 1.05 1.59
CA ILE A 132 9.69 1.27 2.11
C ILE A 132 9.32 0.07 2.99
N ALA A 133 8.73 0.33 4.17
CA ALA A 133 8.18 -0.74 4.98
C ALA A 133 7.10 -1.49 4.20
N SER A 134 7.24 -2.79 4.03
CA SER A 134 6.35 -3.60 3.20
C SER A 134 5.93 -4.87 3.94
N THR A 135 4.67 -5.26 3.74
CA THR A 135 4.13 -6.52 4.27
C THR A 135 3.39 -7.23 3.15
N GLY A 136 3.78 -8.47 2.87
CA GLY A 136 3.05 -9.36 1.96
C GLY A 136 2.41 -10.48 2.76
N ILE A 137 1.10 -10.64 2.66
CA ILE A 137 0.33 -11.67 3.36
C ILE A 137 -0.68 -12.31 2.44
N ASP A 138 -1.11 -13.53 2.77
CA ASP A 138 -2.20 -14.16 2.04
C ASP A 138 -3.48 -13.36 2.22
N GLY A 139 -4.17 -13.15 1.12
CA GLY A 139 -5.44 -12.43 1.08
C GLY A 139 -5.94 -12.34 -0.37
N ARG A 140 -7.24 -12.32 -0.57
CA ARG A 140 -7.82 -12.33 -1.91
C ARG A 140 -8.81 -11.21 -2.13
N ASN A 141 -8.85 -10.75 -3.36
CA ASN A 141 -9.89 -9.87 -3.86
C ASN A 141 -11.18 -10.67 -4.16
N ALA A 142 -12.30 -9.98 -4.28
CA ALA A 142 -13.56 -10.57 -4.73
C ALA A 142 -13.51 -11.02 -6.20
N ASP A 143 -12.71 -10.36 -7.04
CA ASP A 143 -12.43 -10.78 -8.41
C ASP A 143 -11.26 -11.80 -8.40
N PRO A 144 -11.51 -13.07 -8.80
CA PRO A 144 -10.48 -14.12 -8.76
C PRO A 144 -9.32 -13.88 -9.75
N ARG A 145 -9.44 -12.95 -10.69
CA ARG A 145 -8.35 -12.57 -11.61
C ARG A 145 -7.32 -11.65 -10.95
N ILE A 146 -7.66 -11.05 -9.81
CA ILE A 146 -6.76 -10.19 -9.05
C ILE A 146 -5.93 -11.06 -8.12
N SER A 147 -4.68 -11.28 -8.48
CA SER A 147 -3.71 -12.00 -7.67
C SER A 147 -3.10 -11.14 -6.57
N VAL A 148 -3.09 -9.82 -6.78
CA VAL A 148 -2.47 -8.85 -5.84
C VAL A 148 -3.37 -7.65 -5.65
N GLN A 149 -3.71 -7.35 -4.40
CA GLN A 149 -4.34 -6.10 -3.98
C GLN A 149 -3.35 -5.34 -3.11
N MET A 150 -3.29 -4.02 -3.23
CA MET A 150 -2.36 -3.20 -2.46
C MET A 150 -3.09 -2.10 -1.69
N ASP A 151 -2.70 -1.93 -0.43
CA ASP A 151 -2.93 -0.72 0.33
C ASP A 151 -1.60 0.00 0.51
N ALA A 152 -1.65 1.33 0.62
CA ALA A 152 -0.44 2.11 0.82
C ALA A 152 -0.69 3.36 1.67
N TYR A 153 0.37 3.81 2.32
CA TYR A 153 0.38 5.00 3.15
C TYR A 153 1.61 5.85 2.85
N SER A 154 1.37 7.13 2.56
CA SER A 154 2.40 8.13 2.35
C SER A 154 2.15 9.37 3.19
N VAL A 155 3.20 10.17 3.40
CA VAL A 155 3.11 11.46 4.11
C VAL A 155 3.76 12.54 3.28
N GLN A 156 3.01 13.60 3.02
CA GLN A 156 3.48 14.82 2.38
C GLN A 156 3.84 15.89 3.40
N GLY A 157 4.88 16.68 3.16
CA GLY A 157 5.25 17.84 3.97
C GLY A 157 6.17 17.53 5.15
N LEU A 158 6.74 16.32 5.23
CA LEU A 158 7.83 16.03 6.16
C LEU A 158 9.16 16.49 5.59
N MET A 159 9.99 17.03 6.46
CA MET A 159 11.40 17.30 6.17
C MET A 159 12.21 16.01 6.39
N SER A 160 13.32 15.85 5.66
CA SER A 160 14.16 14.65 5.77
C SER A 160 14.65 14.36 7.19
N GLU A 161 14.89 15.40 7.99
CA GLU A 161 15.32 15.29 9.39
C GLU A 161 14.23 14.76 10.32
N GLN A 162 12.96 14.76 9.88
CA GLN A 162 11.83 14.21 10.61
C GLN A 162 11.58 12.73 10.32
N ILE A 163 12.34 12.16 9.35
CA ILE A 163 12.21 10.77 8.94
C ILE A 163 13.35 9.96 9.55
N GLN A 164 13.02 8.92 10.29
CA GLN A 164 13.99 7.98 10.83
C GLN A 164 13.72 6.58 10.30
N TYR A 165 14.69 6.03 9.57
CA TYR A 165 14.64 4.65 9.12
C TYR A 165 15.11 3.73 10.23
N LEU A 166 14.25 2.80 10.64
CA LEU A 166 14.54 1.83 11.69
C LEU A 166 14.80 0.48 11.07
N TYR A 167 16.00 -0.02 11.28
CA TYR A 167 16.40 -1.37 10.89
C TYR A 167 16.44 -2.24 12.15
N ALA A 168 15.73 -3.35 12.13
CA ALA A 168 15.66 -4.29 13.25
C ALA A 168 16.36 -5.60 12.85
N PRO A 169 17.71 -5.62 12.73
CA PRO A 169 18.47 -6.73 12.14
C PRO A 169 18.36 -8.04 12.91
N GLU A 170 17.93 -8.00 14.16
CA GLU A 170 17.69 -9.20 14.98
C GLU A 170 16.28 -9.81 14.75
N TRP A 171 15.37 -9.07 14.11
CA TRP A 171 13.95 -9.43 13.99
C TRP A 171 13.41 -9.42 12.57
N LEU A 172 14.08 -8.73 11.66
CA LEU A 172 13.70 -8.61 10.26
C LEU A 172 14.77 -9.24 9.37
N ASN A 173 14.34 -9.69 8.21
CA ASN A 173 15.26 -10.17 7.19
C ASN A 173 16.26 -9.07 6.80
N PRO A 174 17.50 -9.45 6.46
CA PRO A 174 18.48 -8.49 5.93
C PRO A 174 17.94 -7.77 4.69
N THR A 175 18.36 -6.51 4.51
CA THR A 175 17.88 -5.65 3.41
C THR A 175 18.21 -6.18 2.01
N TYR A 176 19.18 -7.08 1.86
CA TYR A 176 19.51 -7.72 0.59
C TYR A 176 18.58 -8.89 0.21
N GLU A 177 17.68 -9.28 1.11
CA GLU A 177 16.67 -10.32 0.87
C GLU A 177 15.30 -9.75 0.44
N TYR A 178 15.19 -8.43 0.29
CA TYR A 178 13.99 -7.76 -0.16
C TYR A 178 14.00 -7.54 -1.67
#